data_a076a0d64a239f6bb38e7041a9091a2b
#
_entry.id   a076a0d64a239f6bb38e7041a9091a2b
#
_cell.length_a   1.000
_cell.length_b   1.000
_cell.length_c   1.000
_cell.angle_alpha   90.00
_cell.angle_beta   90.00
_cell.angle_gamma   90.00
#
_symmetry.space_group_name_H-M   'P 1'
#
loop_
_entity.id
_entity.type
_entity.pdbx_description
1 polymer ?
#
loop_
_entity_poly.entity_id
_entity_poly.type
_entity_poly.pdbx_seq_one_letter_code
_entity_poly.pdbx_strand_id
1 'polypeptide(L)' 'MRGKPKFKIGDSVQFMLDNEGLFHGKVYIVDAYGTFEDPSDVSYDIMVEEWGPKKEECLFKHIPEKIVSSYSQL' A
#
# COMPACT_ATOMS: atom_id res chain seq x y z
N MET A 1 -12.77 10.24 10.76
CA MET A 1 -11.89 9.85 9.67
C MET A 1 -11.42 11.07 8.91
N ARG A 2 -10.15 11.16 8.62
CA ARG A 2 -9.54 12.36 8.04
C ARG A 2 -9.45 12.33 6.53
N GLY A 3 -9.08 11.20 5.97
CA GLY A 3 -8.99 11.06 4.54
C GLY A 3 -10.04 10.13 3.99
N LYS A 4 -10.17 10.12 2.66
CA LYS A 4 -11.04 9.16 1.98
C LYS A 4 -10.18 8.16 1.24
N PRO A 5 -9.98 6.96 1.79
CA PRO A 5 -9.14 5.97 1.13
C PRO A 5 -9.72 5.56 -0.21
N LYS A 6 -8.84 5.45 -1.21
CA LYS A 6 -9.22 4.99 -2.55
C LYS A 6 -9.33 3.48 -2.63
N PHE A 7 -8.67 2.79 -1.72
CA PHE A 7 -8.61 1.34 -1.73
C PHE A 7 -9.12 0.79 -0.41
N LYS A 8 -9.55 -0.44 -0.43
CA LYS A 8 -10.06 -1.12 0.76
C LYS A 8 -9.29 -2.41 0.97
N ILE A 9 -9.44 -2.99 2.15
CA ILE A 9 -8.78 -4.26 2.51
C ILE A 9 -9.17 -5.31 1.48
N GLY A 10 -8.16 -6.00 0.96
CA GLY A 10 -8.33 -7.03 -0.05
C GLY A 10 -8.12 -6.56 -1.49
N ASP A 11 -8.06 -5.24 -1.71
CA ASP A 11 -7.83 -4.73 -3.06
C ASP A 11 -6.42 -5.04 -3.53
N SER A 12 -6.28 -5.40 -4.80
CA SER A 12 -4.97 -5.61 -5.42
C SER A 12 -4.42 -4.27 -5.87
N VAL A 13 -3.22 -3.95 -5.40
CA VAL A 13 -2.59 -2.66 -5.67
C VAL A 13 -1.12 -2.86 -6.03
N GLN A 14 -0.53 -1.81 -6.58
CA GLN A 14 0.91 -1.75 -6.84
C GLN A 14 1.47 -0.43 -6.33
N PHE A 15 2.74 -0.43 -6.02
CA PHE A 15 3.44 0.75 -5.56
C PHE A 15 4.91 0.64 -5.89
N MET A 16 5.59 1.80 -6.03
CA MET A 16 7.01 1.84 -6.35
C MET A 16 7.78 2.52 -5.23
N LEU A 17 8.83 1.86 -4.78
CA LEU A 17 9.77 2.43 -3.82
C LEU A 17 11.04 2.81 -4.56
N ASP A 18 11.54 4.03 -4.32
CA ASP A 18 12.60 4.64 -5.11
C ASP A 18 13.83 3.76 -5.35
N ASN A 19 14.28 3.08 -4.32
CA ASN A 19 15.51 2.28 -4.41
C ASN A 19 15.26 0.78 -4.46
N GLU A 20 14.02 0.36 -4.45
CA GLU A 20 13.70 -1.07 -4.35
C GLU A 20 12.88 -1.59 -5.50
N GLY A 21 12.25 -0.71 -6.27
CA GLY A 21 11.51 -1.10 -7.45
C GLY A 21 10.01 -1.15 -7.26
N LEU A 22 9.35 -1.82 -8.19
CA LEU A 22 7.91 -1.92 -8.24
C LEU A 22 7.43 -3.20 -7.56
N PHE A 23 6.47 -3.05 -6.66
CA PHE A 23 5.87 -4.17 -5.95
C PHE A 23 4.35 -4.17 -6.14
N HIS A 24 3.75 -5.34 -6.01
CA HIS A 24 2.30 -5.46 -5.98
C HIS A 24 1.89 -6.42 -4.89
N GLY A 25 0.70 -6.19 -4.37
CA GLY A 25 0.17 -7.01 -3.28
C GLY A 25 -1.26 -6.65 -2.98
N LYS A 26 -1.72 -7.01 -1.81
CA LYS A 26 -3.09 -6.73 -1.38
C LYS A 26 -3.08 -5.83 -0.16
N VAL A 27 -4.04 -4.91 -0.13
CA VAL A 27 -4.23 -4.03 1.02
C VAL A 27 -4.62 -4.86 2.22
N TYR A 28 -3.86 -4.74 3.29
CA TYR A 28 -4.06 -5.47 4.52
C TYR A 28 -4.68 -4.60 5.60
N ILE A 29 -4.20 -3.37 5.72
CA ILE A 29 -4.71 -2.37 6.66
C ILE A 29 -4.84 -1.04 5.94
N VAL A 30 -5.89 -0.31 6.26
CA VAL A 30 -6.11 1.05 5.75
C VAL A 30 -6.02 2.01 6.93
N ASP A 31 -5.11 2.97 6.84
CA ASP A 31 -4.99 4.05 7.82
C ASP A 31 -5.41 5.36 7.16
N ALA A 32 -6.55 5.86 7.56
CA ALA A 32 -7.15 7.06 6.98
C ALA A 32 -7.18 8.24 7.95
N TYR A 33 -6.47 8.15 9.06
CA TYR A 33 -6.50 9.20 10.07
C TYR A 33 -5.48 10.30 9.83
N GLY A 34 -4.39 9.99 9.17
CA GLY A 34 -3.37 10.99 8.86
C GLY A 34 -2.57 11.43 10.07
N THR A 35 -1.95 12.59 9.96
CA THR A 35 -1.14 13.19 11.02
C THR A 35 -1.67 14.57 11.35
N PHE A 36 -1.07 15.22 12.36
CA PHE A 36 -1.41 16.60 12.67
C PHE A 36 -1.06 17.55 11.53
N GLU A 37 0.06 17.29 10.85
CA GLU A 37 0.49 18.11 9.73
C GLU A 37 -0.35 17.87 8.49
N ASP A 38 -0.78 16.63 8.29
CA ASP A 38 -1.54 16.25 7.10
C ASP A 38 -2.69 15.32 7.47
N PRO A 39 -3.80 15.87 7.95
CA PRO A 39 -4.94 15.04 8.34
C PRO A 39 -5.65 14.34 7.20
N SER A 40 -5.34 14.70 5.96
CA SER A 40 -5.90 14.01 4.79
C SER A 40 -4.99 12.88 4.29
N ASP A 41 -3.85 12.69 4.92
CA ASP A 41 -2.90 11.66 4.51
C ASP A 41 -3.45 10.27 4.79
N VAL A 42 -3.48 9.45 3.75
CA VAL A 42 -3.95 8.07 3.83
C VAL A 42 -2.77 7.16 3.51
N SER A 43 -2.60 6.12 4.30
CA SER A 43 -1.58 5.13 4.04
C SER A 43 -2.15 3.72 4.15
N TYR A 44 -1.41 2.77 3.62
CA TYR A 44 -1.83 1.38 3.60
C TYR A 44 -0.69 0.49 4.06
N ASP A 45 -1.06 -0.58 4.76
CA ASP A 45 -0.15 -1.70 4.94
C ASP A 45 -0.49 -2.70 3.83
N ILE A 46 0.49 -3.05 3.02
CA ILE A 46 0.29 -3.86 1.83
C ILE A 46 1.08 -5.16 1.95
N MET A 47 0.38 -6.28 1.81
CA MET A 47 1.00 -7.59 1.86
C MET A 47 1.48 -7.98 0.46
N VAL A 48 2.78 -8.04 0.29
CA VAL A 48 3.43 -8.49 -0.94
C VAL A 48 3.72 -9.98 -0.79
N GLU A 49 3.14 -10.82 -1.64
CA GLU A 49 3.19 -12.27 -1.45
C GLU A 49 4.50 -12.90 -1.94
N GLU A 50 5.12 -12.31 -2.95
CA GLU A 50 6.32 -12.89 -3.54
C GLU A 50 7.48 -11.90 -3.45
N TRP A 51 7.92 -11.64 -2.23
CA TRP A 51 9.01 -10.71 -2.00
C TRP A 51 10.33 -11.45 -1.83
N GLY A 52 11.35 -10.95 -2.52
CA GLY A 52 12.70 -11.46 -2.40
C GLY A 52 12.96 -12.75 -3.15
N PRO A 53 14.19 -13.26 -3.11
CA PRO A 53 14.58 -14.45 -3.88
C PRO A 53 13.87 -15.73 -3.43
N LYS A 54 13.40 -15.78 -2.20
CA LYS A 54 12.68 -16.94 -1.70
C LYS A 54 11.17 -16.82 -1.87
N LYS A 55 10.70 -15.72 -2.44
CA LYS A 55 9.28 -15.45 -2.69
C LYS A 55 8.43 -15.58 -1.44
N GLU A 56 8.87 -14.92 -0.38
CA GLU A 56 8.18 -14.92 0.90
C GLU A 56 7.20 -13.77 1.00
N GLU A 57 6.23 -13.88 1.88
CA GLU A 57 5.33 -12.78 2.18
C GLU A 57 6.06 -11.70 2.97
N CYS A 58 5.80 -10.46 2.62
CA CYS A 58 6.37 -9.31 3.33
C CYS A 58 5.32 -8.22 3.45
N LEU A 59 5.06 -7.78 4.68
CA LEU A 59 4.12 -6.70 4.92
C LEU A 59 4.84 -5.36 4.88
N PHE A 60 4.48 -4.52 3.90
CA PHE A 60 5.00 -3.18 3.75
C PHE A 60 4.06 -2.21 4.45
N LYS A 61 4.55 -1.54 5.48
CA LYS A 61 3.73 -0.68 6.32
C LYS A 61 3.80 0.78 5.91
N HIS A 62 2.70 1.49 6.13
CA HIS A 62 2.62 2.95 5.94
C HIS A 62 2.99 3.41 4.53
N ILE A 63 2.52 2.69 3.54
CA ILE A 63 2.74 3.10 2.16
C ILE A 63 1.77 4.23 1.83
N PRO A 64 2.27 5.43 1.48
CA PRO A 64 1.38 6.56 1.24
C PRO A 64 0.52 6.36 -0.01
N GLU A 65 -0.72 6.80 0.08
CA GLU A 65 -1.68 6.59 -1.01
C GLU A 65 -1.20 7.14 -2.34
N LYS A 66 -0.46 8.24 -2.31
CA LYS A 66 -0.01 8.89 -3.54
C LYS A 66 0.87 8.01 -4.42
N ILE A 67 1.51 6.99 -3.85
CA ILE A 67 2.34 6.07 -4.63
C ILE A 67 1.66 4.73 -4.91
N VAL A 68 0.40 4.59 -4.50
CA VAL A 68 -0.34 3.35 -4.66
C VAL A 68 -1.33 3.50 -5.81
N SER A 69 -1.39 2.51 -6.68
CA SER A 69 -2.36 2.46 -7.77
C SER A 69 -2.94 1.05 -7.89
N SER A 70 -4.03 0.94 -8.63
CA SER A 70 -4.68 -0.35 -8.83
C SER A 70 -3.75 -1.30 -9.59
N TYR A 71 -3.76 -2.55 -9.21
CA TYR A 71 -3.02 -3.59 -9.92
C TYR A 71 -4.01 -4.57 -10.55
N SER A 72 -3.91 -4.73 -11.85
CA SER A 72 -4.76 -5.66 -12.59
C SER A 72 -3.88 -6.69 -13.28
N GLN A 73 -4.13 -7.93 -12.95
CA GLN A 73 -3.41 -9.05 -13.55
C GLN A 73 -4.29 -9.66 -14.63
N LEU A 74 -3.94 -9.42 -15.87
CA LEU A 74 -4.67 -9.95 -17.01
C LEU A 74 -3.89 -11.05 -17.70
#